data_6d0055bbacda91da0d696a05893b7efa
#
_entry.id   6d0055bbacda91da0d696a05893b7efa
#
_cell.length_a   1.000
_cell.length_b   1.000
_cell.length_c   1.000
_cell.angle_alpha   90.00
_cell.angle_beta   90.00
_cell.angle_gamma   90.00
#
_symmetry.space_group_name_H-M   'P 1'
#
loop_
_entity.id
_entity.type
_entity.pdbx_description
1 polymer ?
#
loop_
_entity_poly.entity_id
_entity_poly.type
_entity_poly.pdbx_seq_one_letter_code
_entity_poly.pdbx_strand_id
1 'polypeptide(L)'
;MRVLFLIPGGAEAQLQALPMAAALAEGVSAQLQVACPAAMAPLWKLLPAVEKVLPFGFDASVSLADWTNLLGCVREPDFQACINLASGWRFDLLLGLSHIPVRVSSNGLEAFLTPLGINAKPTNYRLKLPPKALADAQAQFPEGNGPLLLIAPSKDNNDWPQSNWQDLQSDVQKQLPEARIHRLSTTNIIEQAAQVASADVLVSNNPAVTLLAGLTGITLVDLEHLRGDQPLSALTPTAVLKALGMA
;
A
#
# COMPACT_ATOMS: atom_id res chain seq x y z
N MET A 1 18.22 -6.34 -16.47
CA MET A 1 18.30 -7.29 -15.35
C MET A 1 16.89 -7.80 -15.04
N ARG A 2 16.71 -9.12 -14.75
CA ARG A 2 15.42 -9.64 -14.29
C ARG A 2 15.47 -9.95 -12.79
N VAL A 3 14.51 -9.43 -12.05
CA VAL A 3 14.44 -9.57 -10.59
C VAL A 3 13.09 -10.15 -10.20
N LEU A 4 13.12 -11.18 -9.35
CA LEU A 4 11.93 -11.75 -8.73
C LEU A 4 11.70 -11.09 -7.36
N PHE A 5 10.45 -10.73 -7.09
CA PHE A 5 10.00 -10.34 -5.76
C PHE A 5 9.04 -11.39 -5.22
N LEU A 6 9.26 -11.84 -3.99
CA LEU A 6 8.33 -12.66 -3.21
C LEU A 6 7.80 -11.80 -2.07
N ILE A 7 6.56 -11.36 -2.16
CA ILE A 7 5.98 -10.39 -1.23
C ILE A 7 4.71 -10.95 -0.60
N PRO A 8 4.81 -11.45 0.62
CA PRO A 8 3.65 -11.90 1.40
C PRO A 8 2.87 -10.71 1.97
N GLY A 9 1.73 -11.02 2.59
CA GLY A 9 0.93 -10.06 3.34
C GLY A 9 -0.08 -9.27 2.49
N GLY A 10 -0.90 -8.50 3.19
CA GLY A 10 -1.97 -7.69 2.61
C GLY A 10 -1.49 -6.35 2.05
N ALA A 11 -2.44 -5.42 1.89
CA ALA A 11 -2.23 -4.13 1.26
C ALA A 11 -1.04 -3.34 1.86
N GLU A 12 -0.91 -3.32 3.18
CA GLU A 12 0.17 -2.59 3.85
C GLU A 12 1.56 -3.06 3.39
N ALA A 13 1.84 -4.37 3.46
CA ALA A 13 3.13 -4.93 3.06
C ALA A 13 3.44 -4.67 1.58
N GLN A 14 2.42 -4.76 0.71
CA GLN A 14 2.56 -4.52 -0.72
C GLN A 14 2.85 -3.03 -1.02
N LEU A 15 2.15 -2.12 -0.34
CA LEU A 15 2.34 -0.68 -0.50
C LEU A 15 3.70 -0.21 0.05
N GLN A 16 4.19 -0.82 1.13
CA GLN A 16 5.54 -0.55 1.64
C GLN A 16 6.63 -1.01 0.67
N ALA A 17 6.43 -2.15 0.01
CA ALA A 17 7.41 -2.71 -0.92
C ALA A 17 7.45 -1.99 -2.29
N LEU A 18 6.35 -1.38 -2.70
CA LEU A 18 6.20 -0.81 -4.05
C LEU A 18 7.21 0.31 -4.37
N PRO A 19 7.47 1.31 -3.51
CA PRO A 19 8.47 2.35 -3.77
C PRO A 19 9.88 1.79 -3.94
N MET A 20 10.24 0.81 -3.13
CA MET A 20 11.55 0.14 -3.20
C MET A 20 11.70 -0.64 -4.51
N ALA A 21 10.66 -1.38 -4.92
CA ALA A 21 10.67 -2.09 -6.19
C ALA A 21 10.80 -1.14 -7.37
N ALA A 22 10.13 0.01 -7.32
CA ALA A 22 10.26 1.06 -8.34
C ALA A 22 11.68 1.63 -8.39
N ALA A 23 12.27 1.95 -7.24
CA ALA A 23 13.63 2.46 -7.13
C ALA A 23 14.67 1.45 -7.64
N LEU A 24 14.50 0.16 -7.31
CA LEU A 24 15.37 -0.90 -7.83
C LEU A 24 15.27 -1.01 -9.36
N ALA A 25 14.02 -1.02 -9.87
CA ALA A 25 13.79 -1.13 -11.31
C ALA A 25 14.45 0.00 -12.09
N GLU A 26 14.34 1.23 -11.59
CA GLU A 26 14.96 2.41 -12.19
C GLU A 26 16.50 2.37 -12.06
N GLY A 27 17.01 2.11 -10.85
CA GLY A 27 18.44 2.17 -10.56
C GLY A 27 19.29 1.17 -11.33
N VAL A 28 18.77 -0.03 -11.63
CA VAL A 28 19.49 -1.07 -12.39
C VAL A 28 18.81 -1.47 -13.70
N SER A 29 17.86 -0.67 -14.18
CA SER A 29 17.06 -0.96 -15.39
C SER A 29 16.50 -2.40 -15.37
N ALA A 30 15.89 -2.78 -14.23
CA ALA A 30 15.40 -4.13 -14.05
C ALA A 30 13.97 -4.29 -14.55
N GLN A 31 13.69 -5.47 -15.12
CA GLN A 31 12.35 -6.01 -15.31
C GLN A 31 11.97 -6.85 -14.09
N LEU A 32 10.79 -6.65 -13.56
CA LEU A 32 10.36 -7.27 -12.32
C LEU A 32 9.30 -8.34 -12.58
N GLN A 33 9.42 -9.45 -11.88
CA GLN A 33 8.31 -10.36 -11.69
C GLN A 33 7.96 -10.40 -10.20
N VAL A 34 6.67 -10.34 -9.88
CA VAL A 34 6.22 -10.21 -8.50
C VAL A 34 5.27 -11.34 -8.16
N ALA A 35 5.63 -12.16 -7.17
CA ALA A 35 4.73 -13.10 -6.54
C ALA A 35 4.06 -12.42 -5.34
N CYS A 36 2.74 -12.30 -5.38
CA CYS A 36 1.94 -11.63 -4.36
C CYS A 36 0.54 -12.26 -4.25
N PRO A 37 -0.22 -12.01 -3.15
CA PRO A 37 -1.61 -12.41 -3.08
C PRO A 37 -2.44 -11.88 -4.25
N ALA A 38 -3.36 -12.70 -4.77
CA ALA A 38 -4.13 -12.40 -5.99
C ALA A 38 -4.85 -11.05 -5.94
N ALA A 39 -5.38 -10.67 -4.77
CA ALA A 39 -6.06 -9.38 -4.57
C ALA A 39 -5.14 -8.16 -4.75
N MET A 40 -3.83 -8.35 -4.61
CA MET A 40 -2.81 -7.29 -4.74
C MET A 40 -2.21 -7.21 -6.16
N ALA A 41 -2.48 -8.18 -7.01
CA ALA A 41 -1.98 -8.19 -8.39
C ALA A 41 -2.29 -6.91 -9.20
N PRO A 42 -3.48 -6.28 -9.08
CA PRO A 42 -3.77 -5.03 -9.76
C PRO A 42 -2.84 -3.87 -9.37
N LEU A 43 -2.41 -3.81 -8.10
CA LEU A 43 -1.49 -2.78 -7.61
C LEU A 43 -0.13 -2.86 -8.32
N TRP A 44 0.43 -4.07 -8.44
CA TRP A 44 1.73 -4.28 -9.08
C TRP A 44 1.73 -4.02 -10.58
N LYS A 45 0.59 -4.19 -11.24
CA LYS A 45 0.42 -3.85 -12.67
C LYS A 45 0.50 -2.34 -12.94
N LEU A 46 0.41 -1.49 -11.91
CA LEU A 46 0.61 -0.05 -12.05
C LEU A 46 2.09 0.35 -12.19
N LEU A 47 3.01 -0.52 -11.83
CA LEU A 47 4.44 -0.28 -11.99
C LEU A 47 4.89 -0.78 -13.37
N PRO A 48 5.29 0.11 -14.30
CA PRO A 48 5.62 -0.29 -15.68
C PRO A 48 6.76 -1.30 -15.81
N ALA A 49 7.67 -1.35 -14.83
CA ALA A 49 8.77 -2.30 -14.78
C ALA A 49 8.32 -3.74 -14.43
N VAL A 50 7.07 -3.93 -13.99
CA VAL A 50 6.53 -5.26 -13.68
C VAL A 50 6.06 -5.93 -14.97
N GLU A 51 6.85 -6.90 -15.42
CA GLU A 51 6.57 -7.71 -16.62
C GLU A 51 5.47 -8.74 -16.35
N LYS A 52 5.50 -9.36 -15.17
CA LYS A 52 4.57 -10.44 -14.81
C LYS A 52 4.24 -10.39 -13.33
N VAL A 53 2.98 -10.59 -13.00
CA VAL A 53 2.53 -10.83 -11.62
C VAL A 53 2.14 -12.30 -11.50
N LEU A 54 2.66 -12.96 -10.47
CA LEU A 54 2.42 -14.35 -10.13
C LEU A 54 1.49 -14.39 -8.89
N PRO A 55 0.18 -14.59 -9.05
CA PRO A 55 -0.71 -14.72 -7.91
C PRO A 55 -0.32 -15.94 -7.08
N PHE A 56 0.02 -15.73 -5.82
CA PHE A 56 0.43 -16.78 -4.90
C PHE A 56 -0.03 -16.47 -3.47
N GLY A 57 -0.70 -17.43 -2.85
CA GLY A 57 -1.05 -17.36 -1.43
C GLY A 57 0.18 -17.71 -0.59
N PHE A 58 0.51 -16.88 0.41
CA PHE A 58 1.68 -17.10 1.26
C PHE A 58 1.31 -17.75 2.60
N ASP A 59 0.09 -18.18 2.75
CA ASP A 59 -0.44 -18.80 3.97
C ASP A 59 -0.24 -20.33 3.99
N ALA A 60 -0.65 -20.95 5.09
CA ALA A 60 -0.50 -22.39 5.29
C ALA A 60 -1.41 -23.25 4.40
N SER A 61 -2.41 -22.62 3.73
CA SER A 61 -3.39 -23.32 2.88
C SER A 61 -2.89 -23.58 1.46
N VAL A 62 -1.71 -23.07 1.11
CA VAL A 62 -1.11 -23.24 -0.22
C VAL A 62 -0.86 -24.71 -0.51
N SER A 63 -1.43 -25.18 -1.61
CA SER A 63 -1.32 -26.57 -2.04
C SER A 63 0.08 -26.91 -2.59
N LEU A 64 0.41 -28.21 -2.63
CA LEU A 64 1.65 -28.66 -3.25
C LEU A 64 1.71 -28.28 -4.75
N ALA A 65 0.54 -28.25 -5.42
CA ALA A 65 0.44 -27.84 -6.81
C ALA A 65 0.83 -26.38 -7.01
N ASP A 66 0.38 -25.48 -6.11
CA ASP A 66 0.74 -24.07 -6.17
C ASP A 66 2.25 -23.86 -5.98
N TRP A 67 2.84 -24.60 -5.04
CA TRP A 67 4.31 -24.61 -4.84
C TRP A 67 5.06 -25.08 -6.07
N THR A 68 4.57 -26.14 -6.72
CA THR A 68 5.17 -26.69 -7.95
C THR A 68 5.04 -25.67 -9.09
N ASN A 69 3.89 -25.03 -9.23
CA ASN A 69 3.68 -23.99 -10.21
C ASN A 69 4.58 -22.76 -9.98
N LEU A 70 4.71 -22.33 -8.73
CA LEU A 70 5.61 -21.22 -8.38
C LEU A 70 7.06 -21.60 -8.72
N LEU A 71 7.51 -22.82 -8.37
CA LEU A 71 8.85 -23.29 -8.70
C LEU A 71 9.07 -23.33 -10.22
N GLY A 72 8.09 -23.79 -11.01
CA GLY A 72 8.13 -23.74 -12.46
C GLY A 72 8.31 -22.31 -12.98
N CYS A 73 7.46 -21.39 -12.53
CA CYS A 73 7.56 -19.99 -12.91
C CYS A 73 8.89 -19.32 -12.53
N VAL A 74 9.47 -19.70 -11.40
CA VAL A 74 10.74 -19.14 -10.90
C VAL A 74 11.95 -19.68 -11.66
N ARG A 75 11.82 -20.85 -12.29
CA ARG A 75 12.91 -21.51 -13.05
C ARG A 75 12.94 -21.16 -14.52
N GLU A 76 11.80 -20.72 -15.09
CA GLU A 76 11.71 -20.43 -16.53
C GLU A 76 12.56 -19.24 -16.99
N PRO A 77 12.45 -18.06 -16.35
CA PRO A 77 13.23 -16.90 -16.76
C PRO A 77 14.62 -16.86 -16.12
N ASP A 78 15.58 -16.23 -16.82
CA ASP A 78 16.93 -15.97 -16.29
C ASP A 78 16.91 -14.87 -15.23
N PHE A 79 16.44 -15.17 -14.03
CA PHE A 79 16.53 -14.24 -12.92
C PHE A 79 17.97 -14.08 -12.45
N GLN A 80 18.43 -12.83 -12.34
CA GLN A 80 19.72 -12.50 -11.76
C GLN A 80 19.64 -12.30 -10.24
N ALA A 81 18.48 -11.88 -9.74
CA ALA A 81 18.27 -11.69 -8.31
C ALA A 81 16.83 -12.06 -7.88
N CYS A 82 16.69 -12.44 -6.62
CA CYS A 82 15.43 -12.57 -5.93
C CYS A 82 15.45 -11.75 -4.64
N ILE A 83 14.45 -10.87 -4.48
CA ILE A 83 14.16 -10.17 -3.23
C ILE A 83 13.05 -10.94 -2.52
N ASN A 84 13.42 -11.64 -1.46
CA ASN A 84 12.50 -12.48 -0.70
C ASN A 84 12.09 -11.81 0.61
N LEU A 85 10.85 -11.33 0.67
CA LEU A 85 10.25 -10.78 1.88
C LEU A 85 9.39 -11.81 2.64
N ALA A 86 9.24 -13.01 2.07
CA ALA A 86 8.57 -14.13 2.73
C ALA A 86 9.53 -14.83 3.72
N SER A 87 8.96 -15.47 4.72
CA SER A 87 9.68 -16.23 5.74
C SER A 87 9.26 -17.70 5.73
N GLY A 88 10.16 -18.55 6.17
CA GLY A 88 9.90 -19.98 6.37
C GLY A 88 10.69 -20.89 5.42
N TRP A 89 11.01 -22.10 5.90
CA TRP A 89 11.87 -23.08 5.25
C TRP A 89 11.44 -23.48 3.83
N ARG A 90 10.15 -23.40 3.52
CA ARG A 90 9.60 -23.72 2.19
C ARG A 90 10.10 -22.73 1.13
N PHE A 91 10.21 -21.44 1.49
CA PHE A 91 10.75 -20.43 0.58
C PHE A 91 12.25 -20.58 0.42
N ASP A 92 12.97 -20.96 1.48
CA ASP A 92 14.41 -21.25 1.41
C ASP A 92 14.67 -22.44 0.48
N LEU A 93 13.84 -23.49 0.58
CA LEU A 93 13.90 -24.64 -0.33
C LEU A 93 13.57 -24.26 -1.78
N LEU A 94 12.48 -23.50 -2.00
CA LEU A 94 12.10 -23.00 -3.31
C LEU A 94 13.24 -22.22 -3.98
N LEU A 95 13.83 -21.30 -3.23
CA LEU A 95 14.94 -20.49 -3.72
C LEU A 95 16.22 -21.33 -3.90
N GLY A 96 16.43 -22.33 -3.06
CA GLY A 96 17.51 -23.32 -3.24
C GLY A 96 17.43 -24.06 -4.57
N LEU A 97 16.21 -24.39 -4.99
CA LEU A 97 15.92 -25.10 -6.24
C LEU A 97 15.77 -24.20 -7.47
N SER A 98 15.68 -22.89 -7.28
CA SER A 98 15.42 -21.91 -8.36
C SER A 98 16.64 -21.60 -9.24
N HIS A 99 17.85 -21.93 -8.78
CA HIS A 99 19.12 -21.57 -9.43
C HIS A 99 19.38 -20.04 -9.54
N ILE A 100 18.60 -19.18 -8.87
CA ILE A 100 18.82 -17.73 -8.86
C ILE A 100 20.13 -17.44 -8.10
N PRO A 101 21.10 -16.74 -8.72
CA PRO A 101 22.43 -16.59 -8.13
C PRO A 101 22.43 -15.64 -6.92
N VAL A 102 21.66 -14.56 -6.96
CA VAL A 102 21.59 -13.56 -5.88
C VAL A 102 20.23 -13.67 -5.17
N ARG A 103 20.27 -13.96 -3.87
CA ARG A 103 19.08 -14.14 -3.05
C ARG A 103 19.18 -13.21 -1.84
N VAL A 104 18.27 -12.25 -1.78
CA VAL A 104 18.28 -11.19 -0.78
C VAL A 104 17.04 -11.36 0.10
N SER A 105 17.25 -11.59 1.39
CA SER A 105 16.18 -11.57 2.40
C SER A 105 15.88 -10.14 2.86
N SER A 106 14.77 -9.95 3.57
CA SER A 106 14.41 -8.67 4.17
C SER A 106 15.56 -8.06 4.99
N ASN A 107 16.28 -8.88 5.75
CA ASN A 107 17.40 -8.43 6.59
C ASN A 107 18.66 -8.03 5.78
N GLY A 108 18.79 -8.54 4.56
CA GLY A 108 19.92 -8.22 3.67
C GLY A 108 19.66 -7.13 2.65
N LEU A 109 18.43 -6.61 2.62
CA LEU A 109 17.98 -5.71 1.56
C LEU A 109 18.77 -4.40 1.50
N GLU A 110 19.00 -3.73 2.62
CA GLU A 110 19.79 -2.50 2.68
C GLU A 110 21.25 -2.74 2.24
N ALA A 111 21.85 -3.82 2.72
CA ALA A 111 23.21 -4.21 2.33
C ALA A 111 23.34 -4.50 0.83
N PHE A 112 22.29 -4.99 0.20
CA PHE A 112 22.25 -5.23 -1.25
C PHE A 112 22.03 -3.95 -2.05
N LEU A 113 21.14 -3.06 -1.60
CA LEU A 113 20.76 -1.85 -2.34
C LEU A 113 21.75 -0.70 -2.20
N THR A 114 22.40 -0.56 -1.04
CA THR A 114 23.34 0.54 -0.74
C THR A 114 24.50 0.62 -1.72
N PRO A 115 25.21 -0.47 -2.07
CA PRO A 115 26.29 -0.42 -3.07
C PRO A 115 25.82 -0.04 -4.47
N LEU A 116 24.52 -0.21 -4.76
CA LEU A 116 23.91 0.18 -6.03
C LEU A 116 23.45 1.64 -6.04
N GLY A 117 23.63 2.36 -4.93
CA GLY A 117 23.14 3.75 -4.77
C GLY A 117 21.61 3.85 -4.65
N ILE A 118 20.94 2.75 -4.31
CA ILE A 118 19.48 2.68 -4.26
C ILE A 118 18.99 2.81 -2.82
N ASN A 119 18.07 3.74 -2.57
CA ASN A 119 17.42 3.87 -1.27
C ASN A 119 16.35 2.79 -1.10
N ALA A 120 16.44 1.99 -0.05
CA ALA A 120 15.45 0.97 0.29
C ALA A 120 14.07 1.55 0.69
N LYS A 121 14.03 2.82 1.12
CA LYS A 121 12.80 3.52 1.55
C LYS A 121 12.65 4.86 0.81
N PRO A 122 12.49 4.86 -0.52
CA PRO A 122 12.32 6.09 -1.27
C PRO A 122 10.98 6.75 -0.91
N THR A 123 11.02 8.05 -0.60
CA THR A 123 9.83 8.84 -0.22
C THR A 123 9.24 9.62 -1.39
N ASN A 124 9.94 9.70 -2.50
CA ASN A 124 9.58 10.48 -3.69
C ASN A 124 8.72 9.70 -4.70
N TYR A 125 8.52 8.39 -4.51
CA TYR A 125 7.67 7.60 -5.39
C TYR A 125 6.22 8.07 -5.34
N ARG A 126 5.60 8.18 -6.51
CA ARG A 126 4.17 8.52 -6.65
C ARG A 126 3.46 7.48 -7.50
N LEU A 127 2.33 7.01 -7.00
CA LEU A 127 1.51 6.00 -7.65
C LEU A 127 0.80 6.62 -8.87
N LYS A 128 0.99 6.01 -10.04
CA LYS A 128 0.33 6.43 -11.28
C LYS A 128 -0.95 5.64 -11.47
N LEU A 129 -2.07 6.28 -11.17
CA LEU A 129 -3.38 5.64 -11.29
C LEU A 129 -3.95 5.82 -12.71
N PRO A 130 -4.71 4.82 -13.22
CA PRO A 130 -5.40 4.92 -14.49
C PRO A 130 -6.45 6.05 -14.47
N PRO A 131 -6.56 6.87 -15.52
CA PRO A 131 -7.56 7.95 -15.60
C PRO A 131 -8.99 7.46 -15.38
N LYS A 132 -9.32 6.27 -15.87
CA LYS A 132 -10.63 5.65 -15.65
C LYS A 132 -10.89 5.40 -14.17
N ALA A 133 -9.93 4.88 -13.42
CA ALA A 133 -10.11 4.63 -11.98
C ALA A 133 -10.35 5.94 -11.21
N LEU A 134 -9.66 7.02 -11.59
CA LEU A 134 -9.89 8.35 -11.00
C LEU A 134 -11.29 8.89 -11.33
N ALA A 135 -11.75 8.74 -12.57
CA ALA A 135 -13.09 9.17 -12.98
C ALA A 135 -14.18 8.34 -12.27
N ASP A 136 -14.00 7.02 -12.17
CA ASP A 136 -14.91 6.13 -11.46
C ASP A 136 -14.99 6.47 -9.96
N ALA A 137 -13.85 6.84 -9.34
CA ALA A 137 -13.81 7.29 -7.95
C ALA A 137 -14.52 8.63 -7.76
N GLN A 138 -14.30 9.61 -8.65
CA GLN A 138 -14.96 10.90 -8.59
C GLN A 138 -16.48 10.78 -8.69
N ALA A 139 -16.99 9.85 -9.49
CA ALA A 139 -18.43 9.61 -9.64
C ALA A 139 -19.09 9.04 -8.36
N GLN A 140 -18.31 8.54 -7.41
CA GLN A 140 -18.82 7.99 -6.14
C GLN A 140 -18.91 9.04 -5.02
N PHE A 141 -18.32 10.22 -5.22
CA PHE A 141 -18.32 11.25 -4.20
C PHE A 141 -19.62 12.08 -4.20
N PRO A 142 -19.99 12.66 -3.05
CA PRO A 142 -21.10 13.59 -2.98
C PRO A 142 -20.92 14.75 -3.95
N GLU A 143 -22.00 15.17 -4.60
CA GLU A 143 -22.00 16.33 -5.47
C GLU A 143 -21.70 17.62 -4.69
N GLY A 144 -21.05 18.59 -5.32
CA GLY A 144 -20.71 19.89 -4.73
C GLY A 144 -19.34 20.39 -5.18
N ASN A 145 -19.04 21.63 -4.85
CA ASN A 145 -17.78 22.31 -5.19
C ASN A 145 -16.88 22.54 -3.98
N GLY A 146 -17.33 22.15 -2.78
CA GLY A 146 -16.54 22.26 -1.56
C GLY A 146 -15.44 21.22 -1.45
N PRO A 147 -14.49 21.39 -0.51
CA PRO A 147 -13.41 20.44 -0.30
C PRO A 147 -13.93 19.05 0.10
N LEU A 148 -13.27 18.03 -0.41
CA LEU A 148 -13.60 16.64 -0.16
C LEU A 148 -12.75 16.06 0.98
N LEU A 149 -13.40 15.82 2.11
CA LEU A 149 -12.82 15.11 3.24
C LEU A 149 -13.11 13.62 3.12
N LEU A 150 -12.06 12.82 2.97
CA LEU A 150 -12.16 11.38 2.98
C LEU A 150 -11.88 10.85 4.40
N ILE A 151 -12.75 9.97 4.88
CA ILE A 151 -12.64 9.32 6.20
C ILE A 151 -12.37 7.84 5.99
N ALA A 152 -11.29 7.33 6.55
CA ALA A 152 -10.89 5.93 6.42
C ALA A 152 -10.59 5.30 7.79
N PRO A 153 -11.62 4.81 8.52
CA PRO A 153 -11.42 4.09 9.77
C PRO A 153 -10.75 2.74 9.53
N SER A 154 -9.99 2.27 10.51
CA SER A 154 -9.52 0.89 10.54
C SER A 154 -10.70 -0.06 10.72
N LYS A 155 -10.54 -1.29 10.25
CA LYS A 155 -11.52 -2.37 10.48
C LYS A 155 -11.17 -3.21 11.70
N ASP A 156 -10.06 -2.92 12.34
CA ASP A 156 -9.54 -3.67 13.47
C ASP A 156 -10.16 -3.20 14.80
N ASN A 157 -9.98 -4.01 15.85
CA ASN A 157 -10.51 -3.71 17.18
C ASN A 157 -9.90 -2.45 17.83
N ASN A 158 -8.91 -1.84 17.20
CA ASN A 158 -8.25 -0.60 17.64
C ASN A 158 -8.71 0.61 16.82
N ASP A 159 -9.95 0.64 16.38
CA ASP A 159 -10.49 1.80 15.68
C ASP A 159 -10.82 2.94 16.66
N TRP A 160 -10.79 4.16 16.12
CA TRP A 160 -11.28 5.33 16.85
C TRP A 160 -12.79 5.16 17.11
N PRO A 161 -13.31 5.52 18.33
CA PRO A 161 -14.71 5.30 18.64
C PRO A 161 -15.65 5.86 17.56
N GLN A 162 -16.68 5.08 17.23
CA GLN A 162 -17.65 5.48 16.20
C GLN A 162 -18.33 6.81 16.49
N SER A 163 -18.56 7.14 17.78
CA SER A 163 -19.07 8.44 18.22
C SER A 163 -18.15 9.58 17.79
N ASN A 164 -16.83 9.39 17.96
CA ASN A 164 -15.84 10.41 17.61
C ASN A 164 -15.79 10.66 16.09
N TRP A 165 -15.96 9.61 15.27
CA TRP A 165 -16.10 9.77 13.82
C TRP A 165 -17.35 10.56 13.45
N GLN A 166 -18.49 10.34 14.15
CA GLN A 166 -19.74 11.05 13.95
C GLN A 166 -19.62 12.52 14.38
N ASP A 167 -19.02 12.76 15.54
CA ASP A 167 -18.79 14.11 16.07
C ASP A 167 -17.89 14.90 15.15
N LEU A 168 -16.78 14.31 14.67
CA LEU A 168 -15.89 14.94 13.68
C LEU A 168 -16.66 15.37 12.42
N GLN A 169 -17.47 14.47 11.84
CA GLN A 169 -18.25 14.77 10.65
C GLN A 169 -19.24 15.91 10.91
N SER A 170 -19.95 15.87 12.04
CA SER A 170 -20.91 16.90 12.44
C SER A 170 -20.23 18.26 12.62
N ASP A 171 -19.08 18.29 13.24
CA ASP A 171 -18.35 19.53 13.53
C ASP A 171 -17.70 20.12 12.27
N VAL A 172 -17.16 19.28 11.37
CA VAL A 172 -16.72 19.71 10.05
C VAL A 172 -17.87 20.33 9.27
N GLN A 173 -19.04 19.68 9.25
CA GLN A 173 -20.21 20.19 8.52
C GLN A 173 -20.77 21.49 9.10
N LYS A 174 -20.65 21.73 10.43
CA LYS A 174 -21.05 22.99 11.06
C LYS A 174 -20.11 24.13 10.70
N GLN A 175 -18.78 23.88 10.67
CA GLN A 175 -17.77 24.89 10.40
C GLN A 175 -17.61 25.17 8.91
N LEU A 176 -17.81 24.15 8.06
CA LEU A 176 -17.66 24.23 6.62
C LEU A 176 -18.85 23.51 5.94
N PRO A 177 -20.01 24.17 5.84
CA PRO A 177 -21.24 23.56 5.31
C PRO A 177 -21.12 23.00 3.89
N GLU A 178 -20.25 23.57 3.06
CA GLU A 178 -19.97 23.10 1.70
C GLU A 178 -19.03 21.90 1.64
N ALA A 179 -18.40 21.49 2.74
CA ALA A 179 -17.50 20.35 2.75
C ALA A 179 -18.23 19.06 2.36
N ARG A 180 -17.64 18.33 1.44
CA ARG A 180 -18.10 17.00 1.03
C ARG A 180 -17.38 15.98 1.87
N ILE A 181 -18.13 15.13 2.57
CA ILE A 181 -17.56 14.09 3.43
C ILE A 181 -17.90 12.74 2.82
N HIS A 182 -16.86 11.94 2.58
CA HIS A 182 -17.01 10.56 2.08
C HIS A 182 -16.29 9.57 2.98
N ARG A 183 -16.90 8.41 3.24
CA ARG A 183 -16.30 7.32 4.01
C ARG A 183 -15.79 6.24 3.08
N LEU A 184 -14.52 5.92 3.18
CA LEU A 184 -13.89 4.85 2.42
C LEU A 184 -14.49 3.49 2.84
N SER A 185 -15.11 2.77 1.90
CA SER A 185 -15.80 1.51 2.18
C SER A 185 -15.35 0.35 1.32
N THR A 186 -14.70 0.63 0.19
CA THR A 186 -14.24 -0.39 -0.75
C THR A 186 -13.05 -1.20 -0.22
N THR A 187 -12.94 -2.45 -0.66
CA THR A 187 -11.79 -3.32 -0.38
C THR A 187 -10.86 -3.49 -1.58
N ASN A 188 -11.25 -2.95 -2.74
CA ASN A 188 -10.43 -2.98 -3.94
C ASN A 188 -9.30 -1.95 -3.82
N ILE A 189 -8.04 -2.41 -3.86
CA ILE A 189 -6.87 -1.57 -3.65
C ILE A 189 -6.73 -0.42 -4.67
N ILE A 190 -7.13 -0.64 -5.92
CA ILE A 190 -7.07 0.40 -6.97
C ILE A 190 -8.14 1.45 -6.76
N GLU A 191 -9.34 1.01 -6.39
CA GLU A 191 -10.45 1.92 -6.07
C GLU A 191 -10.14 2.73 -4.81
N GLN A 192 -9.60 2.11 -3.75
CA GLN A 192 -9.10 2.81 -2.57
C GLN A 192 -8.08 3.88 -2.95
N ALA A 193 -7.06 3.50 -3.74
CA ALA A 193 -6.02 4.42 -4.17
C ALA A 193 -6.58 5.58 -5.00
N ALA A 194 -7.56 5.32 -5.86
CA ALA A 194 -8.20 6.33 -6.69
C ALA A 194 -9.07 7.29 -5.85
N GLN A 195 -9.83 6.78 -4.88
CA GLN A 195 -10.61 7.61 -3.95
C GLN A 195 -9.68 8.49 -3.10
N VAL A 196 -8.59 7.91 -2.57
CA VAL A 196 -7.58 8.66 -1.81
C VAL A 196 -6.95 9.74 -2.69
N ALA A 197 -6.53 9.42 -3.91
CA ALA A 197 -5.89 10.38 -4.82
C ALA A 197 -6.81 11.51 -5.30
N SER A 198 -8.12 11.32 -5.22
CA SER A 198 -9.13 12.27 -5.66
C SER A 198 -9.71 13.13 -4.52
N ALA A 199 -9.30 12.88 -3.28
CA ALA A 199 -9.70 13.67 -2.12
C ALA A 199 -8.76 14.86 -1.90
N ASP A 200 -9.23 15.89 -1.21
CA ASP A 200 -8.40 17.03 -0.80
C ASP A 200 -7.66 16.73 0.50
N VAL A 201 -8.34 16.07 1.45
CA VAL A 201 -7.79 15.69 2.75
C VAL A 201 -8.29 14.31 3.14
N LEU A 202 -7.40 13.52 3.74
CA LEU A 202 -7.70 12.22 4.34
C LEU A 202 -7.53 12.28 5.86
N VAL A 203 -8.52 11.74 6.59
CA VAL A 203 -8.40 11.42 8.01
C VAL A 203 -8.45 9.90 8.17
N SER A 204 -7.42 9.31 8.75
CA SER A 204 -7.30 7.84 8.82
C SER A 204 -6.53 7.36 10.05
N ASN A 205 -6.88 6.17 10.53
CA ASN A 205 -6.08 5.32 11.40
C ASN A 205 -5.81 3.94 10.76
N ASN A 206 -6.06 3.82 9.45
CA ASN A 206 -5.82 2.58 8.70
C ASN A 206 -4.41 2.63 8.08
N PRO A 207 -3.47 1.74 8.48
CA PRO A 207 -2.09 1.80 8.02
C PRO A 207 -1.94 1.73 6.49
N ALA A 208 -2.71 0.87 5.82
CA ALA A 208 -2.65 0.75 4.37
C ALA A 208 -3.13 2.03 3.66
N VAL A 209 -4.17 2.67 4.18
CA VAL A 209 -4.72 3.90 3.60
C VAL A 209 -3.81 5.10 3.87
N THR A 210 -3.17 5.13 5.03
CA THR A 210 -2.12 6.12 5.37
C THR A 210 -0.95 6.03 4.39
N LEU A 211 -0.51 4.81 4.05
CA LEU A 211 0.52 4.61 3.01
C LEU A 211 0.05 5.07 1.63
N LEU A 212 -1.21 4.82 1.26
CA LEU A 212 -1.78 5.33 0.00
C LEU A 212 -1.74 6.85 -0.05
N ALA A 213 -2.05 7.56 1.04
CA ALA A 213 -1.94 9.01 1.10
C ALA A 213 -0.52 9.50 0.78
N GLY A 214 0.49 8.85 1.38
CA GLY A 214 1.90 9.14 1.06
C GLY A 214 2.24 8.89 -0.40
N LEU A 215 1.75 7.81 -0.99
CA LEU A 215 2.01 7.44 -2.38
C LEU A 215 1.22 8.29 -3.40
N THR A 216 0.09 8.86 -3.03
CA THR A 216 -0.71 9.75 -3.88
C THR A 216 -0.36 11.22 -3.68
N GLY A 217 0.22 11.57 -2.53
CA GLY A 217 0.68 12.92 -2.21
C GLY A 217 -0.43 13.85 -1.71
N ILE A 218 -1.54 13.31 -1.19
CA ILE A 218 -2.61 14.11 -0.61
C ILE A 218 -2.29 14.52 0.83
N THR A 219 -3.01 15.51 1.33
CA THR A 219 -2.92 15.91 2.74
C THR A 219 -3.52 14.83 3.63
N LEU A 220 -2.76 14.42 4.65
CA LEU A 220 -3.14 13.36 5.59
C LEU A 220 -3.18 13.88 7.02
N VAL A 221 -4.25 13.59 7.73
CA VAL A 221 -4.32 13.60 9.18
C VAL A 221 -4.32 12.15 9.67
N ASP A 222 -3.15 11.69 10.08
CA ASP A 222 -2.95 10.35 10.62
C ASP A 222 -3.26 10.34 12.12
N LEU A 223 -4.33 9.64 12.50
CA LEU A 223 -4.78 9.57 13.89
C LEU A 223 -3.80 8.81 14.77
N GLU A 224 -3.08 7.81 14.23
CA GLU A 224 -2.03 7.09 14.97
C GLU A 224 -0.84 7.99 15.30
N HIS A 225 -0.48 8.87 14.39
CA HIS A 225 0.57 9.87 14.64
C HIS A 225 0.09 10.98 15.60
N LEU A 226 -1.16 11.43 15.43
CA LEU A 226 -1.75 12.53 16.20
C LEU A 226 -1.96 12.18 17.68
N ARG A 227 -2.30 10.92 18.01
CA ARG A 227 -2.52 10.46 19.39
C ARG A 227 -1.22 10.40 20.22
N GLY A 228 -0.06 10.30 19.57
CA GLY A 228 1.23 10.08 20.25
C GLY A 228 1.23 8.80 21.09
N ASP A 229 1.60 8.88 22.35
CA ASP A 229 1.66 7.73 23.27
C ASP A 229 0.31 7.41 23.95
N GLN A 230 -0.74 8.19 23.68
CA GLN A 230 -2.06 7.97 24.28
C GLN A 230 -2.85 6.90 23.54
N PRO A 231 -3.82 6.22 24.17
CA PRO A 231 -4.73 5.34 23.46
C PRO A 231 -5.58 6.13 22.46
N LEU A 232 -5.91 5.53 21.32
CA LEU A 232 -6.65 6.19 20.26
C LEU A 232 -8.04 6.69 20.76
N SER A 233 -8.64 5.98 21.69
CA SER A 233 -9.91 6.38 22.33
C SER A 233 -9.83 7.70 23.12
N ALA A 234 -8.64 8.12 23.55
CA ALA A 234 -8.45 9.41 24.24
C ALA A 234 -8.28 10.59 23.27
N LEU A 235 -8.06 10.33 21.98
CA LEU A 235 -7.97 11.39 20.98
C LEU A 235 -9.36 12.00 20.76
N THR A 236 -9.48 13.31 20.94
CA THR A 236 -10.75 14.04 20.79
C THR A 236 -10.99 14.50 19.36
N PRO A 237 -12.25 14.60 18.89
CA PRO A 237 -12.59 15.22 17.59
C PRO A 237 -12.03 16.64 17.44
N THR A 238 -12.00 17.41 18.52
CA THR A 238 -11.42 18.77 18.52
C THR A 238 -9.93 18.78 18.15
N ALA A 239 -9.15 17.80 18.64
CA ALA A 239 -7.75 17.71 18.26
C ALA A 239 -7.57 17.43 16.76
N VAL A 240 -8.44 16.60 16.18
CA VAL A 240 -8.46 16.33 14.74
C VAL A 240 -8.87 17.55 13.94
N LEU A 241 -9.89 18.30 14.38
CA LEU A 241 -10.30 19.57 13.76
C LEU A 241 -9.14 20.59 13.75
N LYS A 242 -8.42 20.69 14.85
CA LYS A 242 -7.22 21.54 14.93
C LYS A 242 -6.14 21.12 13.92
N ALA A 243 -5.92 19.81 13.75
CA ALA A 243 -4.99 19.29 12.74
C ALA A 243 -5.46 19.56 11.31
N LEU A 244 -6.78 19.67 11.09
CA LEU A 244 -7.39 20.10 9.83
C LEU A 244 -7.33 21.62 9.59
N GLY A 245 -6.82 22.39 10.56
CA GLY A 245 -6.81 23.87 10.48
C GLY A 245 -8.18 24.52 10.71
N MET A 246 -9.10 23.85 11.37
CA MET A 246 -10.51 24.26 11.58
C MET A 246 -10.81 24.62 13.04
N ALA A 247 -9.82 24.80 13.91
CA ALA A 247 -10.02 25.14 15.34
C ALA A 247 -9.34 26.46 15.73
#